data_0ec9474b4bfe322f05c999c5be2784b9
#
_entry.id   0ec9474b4bfe322f05c999c5be2784b9
#
_cell.length_a   1.000
_cell.length_b   1.000
_cell.length_c   1.000
_cell.angle_alpha   90.00
_cell.angle_beta   90.00
_cell.angle_gamma   90.00
#
_symmetry.space_group_name_H-M   'P 1'
#
loop_
_entity.id
_entity.type
_entity.pdbx_description
1 polymer ?
#
loop_
_entity_poly.entity_id
_entity_poly.type
_entity_poly.pdbx_seq_one_letter_code
_entity_poly.pdbx_strand_id
1 'polypeptide(L)'
;VSHAVKTIMASKTFDNGTICASEQSIICEECNHDQVVAELKAQGGYFMTKEETKKVCGLLFKNGHSMNAKFVGRSPQVIAQGAGITIPEGTRVLIGEQDGVGEGYPLSYEKLTTVLGFYTVKDWKEACRLSIDLLQNGIGHTMSLHTQDRGMVLKFAAKPASRILVNTGGSQGGTGISTGLNIAF
;
A
#
# COMPACT_ATOMS: atom_id res chain seq x y z
N VAL A 1 -12.22 -7.57 8.04
CA VAL A 1 -11.56 -6.27 7.80
C VAL A 1 -10.46 -6.01 8.81
N SER A 2 -10.74 -6.01 10.13
CA SER A 2 -9.74 -5.61 11.17
C SER A 2 -8.42 -6.38 11.08
N HIS A 3 -8.46 -7.71 10.89
CA HIS A 3 -7.24 -8.50 10.69
C HIS A 3 -6.44 -8.04 9.46
N ALA A 4 -7.11 -7.80 8.33
CA ALA A 4 -6.45 -7.35 7.11
C ALA A 4 -5.74 -6.00 7.33
N VAL A 5 -6.45 -5.02 7.89
CA VAL A 5 -5.87 -3.70 8.17
C VAL A 5 -4.70 -3.80 9.16
N LYS A 6 -4.84 -4.61 10.21
CA LYS A 6 -3.76 -4.83 11.19
C LYS A 6 -2.49 -5.38 10.54
N THR A 7 -2.61 -6.37 9.66
CA THR A 7 -1.47 -6.96 8.96
C THR A 7 -0.85 -6.00 7.94
N ILE A 8 -1.67 -5.26 7.19
CA ILE A 8 -1.21 -4.22 6.26
C ILE A 8 -0.44 -3.13 7.01
N MET A 9 -1.00 -2.60 8.09
CA MET A 9 -0.34 -1.55 8.87
C MET A 9 0.96 -2.03 9.52
N ALA A 10 0.98 -3.25 10.08
CA ALA A 10 2.20 -3.86 10.61
C ALA A 10 3.27 -4.05 9.53
N SER A 11 2.87 -4.48 8.34
CA SER A 11 3.78 -4.67 7.20
C SER A 11 4.33 -3.34 6.69
N LYS A 12 3.45 -2.35 6.48
CA LYS A 12 3.88 -1.04 5.97
C LYS A 12 4.75 -0.25 6.93
N THR A 13 4.57 -0.42 8.23
CA THR A 13 5.38 0.27 9.24
C THR A 13 6.65 -0.49 9.63
N PHE A 14 6.79 -1.74 9.21
CA PHE A 14 8.01 -2.50 9.41
C PHE A 14 9.17 -1.83 8.67
N ASP A 15 10.21 -1.50 9.40
CA ASP A 15 11.38 -0.75 8.92
C ASP A 15 11.00 0.50 8.06
N ASN A 16 9.96 1.22 8.48
CA ASN A 16 9.40 2.36 7.76
C ASN A 16 9.10 2.09 6.27
N GLY A 17 8.70 0.87 5.91
CA GLY A 17 8.28 0.50 4.58
C GLY A 17 9.41 0.34 3.56
N THR A 18 10.64 0.06 4.00
CA THR A 18 11.79 -0.15 3.11
C THR A 18 11.81 -1.53 2.47
N ILE A 19 11.09 -2.51 3.04
CA ILE A 19 11.00 -3.84 2.44
C ILE A 19 10.26 -3.75 1.09
N CYS A 20 10.87 -4.26 0.02
CA CYS A 20 10.30 -4.21 -1.34
C CYS A 20 8.94 -4.93 -1.45
N ALA A 21 8.67 -5.91 -0.59
CA ALA A 21 7.39 -6.61 -0.50
C ALA A 21 6.35 -5.86 0.36
N SER A 22 6.69 -4.72 1.00
CA SER A 22 5.73 -3.94 1.78
C SER A 22 4.65 -3.36 0.87
N GLU A 23 3.45 -3.21 1.41
CA GLU A 23 2.31 -2.71 0.66
C GLU A 23 2.59 -1.32 0.06
N GLN A 24 2.31 -1.18 -1.22
CA GLN A 24 2.41 0.07 -1.96
C GLN A 24 1.04 0.72 -2.13
N SER A 25 0.02 -0.12 -2.30
CA SER A 25 -1.35 0.30 -2.52
C SER A 25 -2.33 -0.65 -1.83
N ILE A 26 -3.44 -0.10 -1.36
CA ILE A 26 -4.60 -0.84 -0.87
C ILE A 26 -5.70 -0.71 -1.91
N ILE A 27 -6.26 -1.83 -2.35
CA ILE A 27 -7.45 -1.87 -3.19
C ILE A 27 -8.59 -2.40 -2.34
N CYS A 28 -9.61 -1.60 -2.16
CA CYS A 28 -10.76 -1.88 -1.29
C CYS A 28 -12.04 -1.91 -2.11
N GLU A 29 -12.86 -2.96 -1.96
CA GLU A 29 -14.21 -2.97 -2.53
C GLU A 29 -15.11 -1.99 -1.79
N GLU A 30 -15.98 -1.27 -2.53
CA GLU A 30 -16.91 -0.26 -2.00
C GLU A 30 -17.72 -0.76 -0.80
N CYS A 31 -18.16 -2.03 -0.83
CA CYS A 31 -18.92 -2.62 0.27
C CYS A 31 -18.18 -2.69 1.61
N ASN A 32 -16.86 -2.60 1.60
CA ASN A 32 -15.99 -2.62 2.78
C ASN A 32 -15.37 -1.26 3.10
N HIS A 33 -15.57 -0.26 2.23
CA HIS A 33 -14.84 1.01 2.25
C HIS A 33 -14.87 1.69 3.62
N ASP A 34 -16.05 1.97 4.15
CA ASP A 34 -16.19 2.74 5.40
C ASP A 34 -15.55 2.02 6.59
N GLN A 35 -15.71 0.68 6.64
CA GLN A 35 -15.12 -0.12 7.70
C GLN A 35 -13.59 -0.16 7.59
N VAL A 36 -13.04 -0.27 6.38
CA VAL A 36 -11.58 -0.26 6.13
C VAL A 36 -10.98 1.09 6.47
N VAL A 37 -11.62 2.19 6.04
CA VAL A 37 -11.17 3.56 6.35
C VAL A 37 -11.19 3.83 7.85
N ALA A 38 -12.26 3.45 8.55
CA ALA A 38 -12.37 3.61 10.00
C ALA A 38 -11.26 2.83 10.72
N GLU A 39 -11.02 1.59 10.33
CA GLU A 39 -9.98 0.75 10.94
C GLU A 39 -8.56 1.27 10.64
N LEU A 40 -8.29 1.73 9.41
CA LEU A 40 -7.01 2.37 9.06
C LEU A 40 -6.75 3.60 9.93
N LYS A 41 -7.75 4.47 10.10
CA LYS A 41 -7.64 5.65 10.98
C LYS A 41 -7.40 5.26 12.44
N ALA A 42 -8.12 4.27 12.95
CA ALA A 42 -7.96 3.78 14.32
C ALA A 42 -6.55 3.23 14.59
N GLN A 43 -5.87 2.74 13.56
CA GLN A 43 -4.51 2.20 13.65
C GLN A 43 -3.40 3.21 13.26
N GLY A 44 -3.74 4.50 13.15
CA GLY A 44 -2.77 5.57 12.88
C GLY A 44 -2.55 5.86 11.39
N GLY A 45 -3.46 5.44 10.53
CA GLY A 45 -3.50 5.88 9.14
C GLY A 45 -4.08 7.30 9.03
N TYR A 46 -3.40 8.18 8.33
CA TYR A 46 -3.86 9.53 8.04
C TYR A 46 -4.20 9.68 6.56
N PHE A 47 -5.48 9.87 6.26
CA PHE A 47 -5.94 10.13 4.90
C PHE A 47 -5.68 11.59 4.55
N MET A 48 -4.76 11.79 3.64
CA MET A 48 -4.38 13.11 3.14
C MET A 48 -5.46 13.70 2.23
N THR A 49 -5.65 14.99 2.31
CA THR A 49 -6.42 15.73 1.31
C THR A 49 -5.72 15.67 -0.06
N LYS A 50 -6.43 16.04 -1.14
CA LYS A 50 -5.83 16.10 -2.49
C LYS A 50 -4.63 17.06 -2.55
N GLU A 51 -4.72 18.19 -1.86
CA GLU A 51 -3.63 19.17 -1.79
C GLU A 51 -2.41 18.64 -1.02
N GLU A 52 -2.64 17.97 0.10
CA GLU A 52 -1.57 17.33 0.87
C GLU A 52 -0.92 16.20 0.07
N THR A 53 -1.72 15.37 -0.59
CA THR A 53 -1.24 14.30 -1.47
C THR A 53 -0.34 14.86 -2.56
N LYS A 54 -0.73 15.96 -3.21
CA LYS A 54 0.08 16.63 -4.23
C LYS A 54 1.42 17.12 -3.67
N LYS A 55 1.43 17.75 -2.48
CA LYS A 55 2.66 18.19 -1.81
C LYS A 55 3.58 17.03 -1.47
N VAL A 56 3.03 15.96 -0.90
CA VAL A 56 3.79 14.74 -0.57
C VAL A 56 4.35 14.08 -1.82
N CYS A 57 3.57 13.95 -2.89
CA CYS A 57 4.06 13.43 -4.17
C CYS A 57 5.18 14.27 -4.77
N GLY A 58 5.07 15.60 -4.74
CA GLY A 58 6.12 16.51 -5.22
C GLY A 58 7.44 16.40 -4.42
N LEU A 59 7.35 16.03 -3.14
CA LEU A 59 8.50 15.77 -2.29
C LEU A 59 9.14 14.39 -2.57
N LEU A 60 8.29 13.36 -2.68
CA LEU A 60 8.72 11.96 -2.75
C LEU A 60 9.21 11.53 -4.13
N PHE A 61 8.69 12.13 -5.21
CA PHE A 61 8.98 11.67 -6.56
C PHE A 61 9.73 12.72 -7.38
N LYS A 62 10.86 12.29 -7.93
CA LYS A 62 11.55 13.02 -8.99
C LYS A 62 10.95 12.61 -10.32
N ASN A 63 10.67 13.56 -11.20
CA ASN A 63 10.11 13.29 -12.53
C ASN A 63 8.80 12.47 -12.51
N GLY A 64 8.02 12.58 -11.42
CA GLY A 64 6.69 11.96 -11.28
C GLY A 64 6.66 10.46 -10.98
N HIS A 65 7.78 9.74 -11.05
CA HIS A 65 7.79 8.29 -10.83
C HIS A 65 9.00 7.76 -10.05
N SER A 66 10.13 8.43 -10.10
CA SER A 66 11.35 7.97 -9.41
C SER A 66 11.40 8.47 -7.98
N MET A 67 11.45 7.55 -7.00
CA MET A 67 11.48 7.92 -5.60
C MET A 67 12.74 8.73 -5.24
N ASN A 68 12.56 9.78 -4.46
CA ASN A 68 13.63 10.59 -3.90
C ASN A 68 14.31 9.84 -2.75
N ALA A 69 15.55 9.43 -2.94
CA ALA A 69 16.33 8.63 -1.99
C ALA A 69 16.42 9.26 -0.58
N LYS A 70 16.28 10.59 -0.45
CA LYS A 70 16.29 11.27 0.86
C LYS A 70 15.14 10.85 1.78
N PHE A 71 14.05 10.35 1.20
CA PHE A 71 12.83 9.98 1.92
C PHE A 71 12.60 8.47 2.03
N VAL A 72 13.52 7.65 1.56
CA VAL A 72 13.50 6.20 1.77
C VAL A 72 13.65 5.91 3.27
N GLY A 73 12.77 5.06 3.82
CA GLY A 73 12.78 4.67 5.22
C GLY A 73 12.45 5.79 6.22
N ARG A 74 11.83 6.88 5.78
CA ARG A 74 11.47 7.98 6.67
C ARG A 74 10.09 7.80 7.28
N SER A 75 9.96 8.29 8.53
CA SER A 75 8.68 8.29 9.24
C SER A 75 7.69 9.27 8.62
N PRO A 76 6.37 9.10 8.85
CA PRO A 76 5.36 10.01 8.33
C PRO A 76 5.55 11.45 8.83
N GLN A 77 6.11 11.65 10.03
CA GLN A 77 6.40 12.99 10.57
C GLN A 77 7.48 13.71 9.76
N VAL A 78 8.55 13.01 9.38
CA VAL A 78 9.62 13.57 8.54
C VAL A 78 9.10 13.93 7.15
N ILE A 79 8.24 13.06 6.58
CA ILE A 79 7.63 13.31 5.27
C ILE A 79 6.69 14.52 5.35
N ALA A 80 5.82 14.58 6.36
CA ALA A 80 4.88 15.66 6.59
C ALA A 80 5.60 17.01 6.75
N GLN A 81 6.64 17.04 7.56
CA GLN A 81 7.48 18.22 7.75
C GLN A 81 8.11 18.67 6.42
N GLY A 82 8.68 17.74 5.66
CA GLY A 82 9.29 18.04 4.35
C GLY A 82 8.29 18.53 3.30
N ALA A 83 7.05 18.07 3.37
CA ALA A 83 5.97 18.49 2.47
C ALA A 83 5.23 19.76 2.96
N GLY A 84 5.54 20.26 4.16
CA GLY A 84 4.87 21.41 4.75
C GLY A 84 3.39 21.14 5.04
N ILE A 85 3.07 19.96 5.56
CA ILE A 85 1.73 19.57 6.03
C ILE A 85 1.75 19.24 7.51
N THR A 86 0.61 19.41 8.17
CA THR A 86 0.43 19.08 9.59
C THR A 86 -0.38 17.79 9.70
N ILE A 87 0.11 16.83 10.47
CA ILE A 87 -0.55 15.55 10.70
C ILE A 87 -0.79 15.32 12.20
N PRO A 88 -1.82 14.55 12.59
CA PRO A 88 -2.07 14.20 13.98
C PRO A 88 -0.89 13.48 14.63
N GLU A 89 -0.71 13.68 15.95
CA GLU A 89 0.19 12.87 16.74
C GLU A 89 -0.22 11.39 16.69
N GLY A 90 0.76 10.48 16.66
CA GLY A 90 0.48 9.05 16.53
C GLY A 90 0.22 8.58 15.08
N THR A 91 0.30 9.46 14.08
CA THR A 91 0.24 9.04 12.67
C THR A 91 1.38 8.10 12.35
N ARG A 92 1.05 6.94 11.79
CA ARG A 92 1.99 5.87 11.42
C ARG A 92 2.18 5.72 9.92
N VAL A 93 1.14 6.02 9.14
CA VAL A 93 1.14 5.91 7.67
C VAL A 93 0.34 7.05 7.06
N LEU A 94 0.87 7.66 6.01
CA LEU A 94 0.15 8.64 5.17
C LEU A 94 -0.55 7.90 4.04
N ILE A 95 -1.82 8.19 3.80
CA ILE A 95 -2.65 7.51 2.81
C ILE A 95 -3.23 8.53 1.84
N GLY A 96 -3.02 8.32 0.54
CA GLY A 96 -3.60 9.16 -0.50
C GLY A 96 -4.58 8.38 -1.37
N GLU A 97 -5.83 8.84 -1.45
CA GLU A 97 -6.82 8.28 -2.37
C GLU A 97 -6.40 8.50 -3.82
N GLN A 98 -6.60 7.48 -4.64
CA GLN A 98 -6.21 7.46 -6.04
C GLN A 98 -7.34 6.92 -6.92
N ASP A 99 -7.43 7.43 -8.14
CA ASP A 99 -8.40 7.03 -9.14
C ASP A 99 -7.75 6.59 -10.47
N GLY A 100 -6.42 6.50 -10.52
CA GLY A 100 -5.66 6.07 -11.70
C GLY A 100 -4.29 5.49 -11.37
N VAL A 101 -3.63 4.95 -12.40
CA VAL A 101 -2.34 4.27 -12.33
C VAL A 101 -1.40 4.82 -13.42
N GLY A 102 -0.11 4.92 -13.14
CA GLY A 102 0.91 5.33 -14.12
C GLY A 102 1.14 6.83 -14.13
N GLU A 103 1.35 7.38 -15.31
CA GLU A 103 1.66 8.79 -15.49
C GLU A 103 0.54 9.69 -14.93
N GLY A 104 0.90 10.68 -14.15
CA GLY A 104 -0.05 11.55 -13.43
C GLY A 104 -0.51 11.02 -12.07
N TYR A 105 -0.20 9.76 -11.72
CA TYR A 105 -0.57 9.12 -10.47
C TYR A 105 0.65 8.59 -9.70
N PRO A 106 1.48 9.49 -9.11
CA PRO A 106 2.76 9.09 -8.52
C PRO A 106 2.63 8.02 -7.41
N LEU A 107 1.54 8.01 -6.65
CA LEU A 107 1.33 6.99 -5.61
C LEU A 107 1.07 5.58 -6.14
N SER A 108 0.95 5.39 -7.45
CA SER A 108 0.91 4.07 -8.07
C SER A 108 2.30 3.42 -8.22
N TYR A 109 3.36 4.21 -8.12
CA TYR A 109 4.74 3.70 -8.15
C TYR A 109 5.25 3.27 -6.78
N GLU A 110 6.42 2.64 -6.74
CA GLU A 110 7.04 2.17 -5.51
C GLU A 110 7.35 3.32 -4.54
N LYS A 111 7.00 3.12 -3.28
CA LYS A 111 7.21 4.03 -2.16
C LYS A 111 7.88 3.30 -1.01
N LEU A 112 9.20 3.32 -0.97
CA LEU A 112 9.98 2.70 0.11
C LEU A 112 9.97 3.59 1.38
N THR A 113 8.77 3.89 1.84
CA THR A 113 8.52 4.75 3.01
C THR A 113 7.08 4.55 3.52
N THR A 114 6.69 5.26 4.57
CA THR A 114 5.40 5.12 5.25
C THR A 114 4.22 5.83 4.54
N VAL A 115 4.12 5.64 3.23
CA VAL A 115 3.06 6.20 2.40
C VAL A 115 2.37 5.11 1.58
N LEU A 116 1.04 5.15 1.47
CA LEU A 116 0.20 4.23 0.71
C LEU A 116 -0.70 4.96 -0.28
N GLY A 117 -0.90 4.38 -1.46
CA GLY A 117 -2.04 4.65 -2.31
C GLY A 117 -3.28 3.90 -1.81
N PHE A 118 -4.46 4.50 -1.94
CA PHE A 118 -5.73 3.86 -1.58
C PHE A 118 -6.70 3.97 -2.76
N TYR A 119 -7.25 2.84 -3.17
CA TYR A 119 -8.17 2.72 -4.28
C TYR A 119 -9.47 2.11 -3.83
N THR A 120 -10.59 2.66 -4.27
CA THR A 120 -11.91 2.10 -4.07
C THR A 120 -12.41 1.55 -5.39
N VAL A 121 -12.89 0.31 -5.39
CA VAL A 121 -13.37 -0.40 -6.58
C VAL A 121 -14.75 -1.01 -6.33
N LYS A 122 -15.52 -1.16 -7.38
CA LYS A 122 -16.89 -1.67 -7.30
C LYS A 122 -16.96 -3.12 -6.83
N ASP A 123 -16.08 -3.96 -7.39
CA ASP A 123 -16.12 -5.40 -7.15
C ASP A 123 -14.72 -6.04 -7.33
N TRP A 124 -14.63 -7.34 -7.01
CA TRP A 124 -13.40 -8.10 -7.14
C TRP A 124 -12.83 -8.18 -8.56
N LYS A 125 -13.67 -8.03 -9.62
CA LYS A 125 -13.21 -8.06 -11.02
C LYS A 125 -12.44 -6.79 -11.34
N GLU A 126 -12.93 -5.66 -10.86
CA GLU A 126 -12.24 -4.38 -10.97
C GLU A 126 -10.98 -4.38 -10.10
N ALA A 127 -11.06 -4.90 -8.86
CA ALA A 127 -9.89 -5.10 -8.00
C ALA A 127 -8.80 -5.92 -8.70
N CYS A 128 -9.19 -6.99 -9.38
CA CYS A 128 -8.27 -7.86 -10.11
C CYS A 128 -7.59 -7.12 -11.28
N ARG A 129 -8.32 -6.35 -12.07
CA ARG A 129 -7.74 -5.55 -13.16
C ARG A 129 -6.77 -4.50 -12.63
N LEU A 130 -7.20 -3.72 -11.66
CA LEU A 130 -6.38 -2.69 -11.04
C LEU A 130 -5.11 -3.27 -10.38
N SER A 131 -5.22 -4.46 -9.77
CA SER A 131 -4.05 -5.15 -9.21
C SER A 131 -3.00 -5.47 -10.29
N ILE A 132 -3.44 -5.89 -11.48
CA ILE A 132 -2.54 -6.18 -12.61
C ILE A 132 -1.87 -4.89 -13.09
N ASP A 133 -2.63 -3.81 -13.24
CA ASP A 133 -2.10 -2.51 -13.69
C ASP A 133 -1.05 -1.97 -12.70
N LEU A 134 -1.32 -2.06 -11.40
CA LEU A 134 -0.37 -1.69 -10.35
C LEU A 134 0.86 -2.59 -10.33
N LEU A 135 0.69 -3.91 -10.53
CA LEU A 135 1.80 -4.86 -10.58
C LEU A 135 2.72 -4.60 -11.78
N GLN A 136 2.20 -4.20 -12.93
CA GLN A 136 3.04 -3.85 -14.09
C GLN A 136 3.99 -2.70 -13.77
N ASN A 137 3.54 -1.69 -13.03
CA ASN A 137 4.40 -0.61 -12.54
C ASN A 137 5.40 -1.05 -11.46
N GLY A 138 5.13 -2.15 -10.77
CA GLY A 138 5.99 -2.79 -9.77
C GLY A 138 6.73 -4.02 -10.29
N ILE A 139 6.81 -4.21 -11.60
CA ILE A 139 7.51 -5.33 -12.26
C ILE A 139 6.96 -6.70 -11.79
N GLY A 140 5.68 -6.79 -11.45
CA GLY A 140 5.02 -8.03 -11.03
C GLY A 140 5.52 -8.58 -9.68
N HIS A 141 5.92 -7.73 -8.75
CA HIS A 141 6.59 -8.16 -7.52
C HIS A 141 5.68 -8.99 -6.59
N THR A 142 4.88 -8.36 -5.75
CA THR A 142 4.12 -9.06 -4.70
C THR A 142 2.69 -8.56 -4.62
N MET A 143 1.75 -9.49 -4.45
CA MET A 143 0.35 -9.20 -4.15
C MET A 143 -0.03 -9.85 -2.83
N SER A 144 -0.70 -9.11 -1.93
CA SER A 144 -1.36 -9.64 -0.73
C SER A 144 -2.87 -9.62 -0.93
N LEU A 145 -3.52 -10.76 -0.79
CA LEU A 145 -4.97 -10.94 -0.92
C LEU A 145 -5.58 -11.25 0.45
N HIS A 146 -6.50 -10.41 0.90
CA HIS A 146 -7.22 -10.60 2.15
C HIS A 146 -8.66 -11.04 1.88
N THR A 147 -8.93 -12.34 2.03
CA THR A 147 -10.25 -12.93 1.78
C THR A 147 -10.44 -14.22 2.58
N GLN A 148 -11.69 -14.58 2.85
CA GLN A 148 -12.09 -15.88 3.40
C GLN A 148 -12.60 -16.82 2.30
N ASP A 149 -12.81 -16.32 1.09
CA ASP A 149 -13.30 -17.11 -0.05
C ASP A 149 -12.11 -17.80 -0.76
N ARG A 150 -12.04 -19.13 -0.61
CA ARG A 150 -11.05 -19.97 -1.31
C ARG A 150 -11.17 -19.89 -2.83
N GLY A 151 -12.38 -19.72 -3.37
CA GLY A 151 -12.59 -19.55 -4.79
C GLY A 151 -11.95 -18.25 -5.31
N MET A 152 -11.98 -17.20 -4.49
CA MET A 152 -11.30 -15.95 -4.79
C MET A 152 -9.78 -16.12 -4.79
N VAL A 153 -9.23 -16.83 -3.81
CA VAL A 153 -7.79 -17.15 -3.77
C VAL A 153 -7.34 -17.81 -5.06
N LEU A 154 -8.09 -18.81 -5.54
CA LEU A 154 -7.76 -19.53 -6.79
C LEU A 154 -7.82 -18.62 -8.03
N LYS A 155 -8.77 -17.67 -8.09
CA LYS A 155 -8.86 -16.71 -9.20
C LYS A 155 -7.67 -15.74 -9.23
N PHE A 156 -7.17 -15.32 -8.07
CA PHE A 156 -6.02 -14.44 -7.96
C PHE A 156 -4.68 -15.18 -8.09
N ALA A 157 -4.61 -16.49 -7.74
CA ALA A 157 -3.40 -17.29 -7.85
C ALA A 157 -2.85 -17.40 -9.30
N ALA A 158 -3.68 -17.15 -10.30
CA ALA A 158 -3.26 -17.15 -11.71
C ALA A 158 -2.80 -15.77 -12.23
N LYS A 159 -2.56 -14.79 -11.37
CA LYS A 159 -2.16 -13.44 -11.77
C LYS A 159 -0.63 -13.31 -11.90
N PRO A 160 -0.16 -12.34 -12.70
CA PRO A 160 1.27 -12.18 -13.00
C PRO A 160 2.04 -11.50 -11.86
N ALA A 161 2.05 -12.10 -10.68
CA ALA A 161 2.85 -11.69 -9.54
C ALA A 161 3.88 -12.77 -9.22
N SER A 162 5.11 -12.37 -8.91
CA SER A 162 6.15 -13.32 -8.48
C SER A 162 5.80 -13.98 -7.15
N ARG A 163 4.99 -13.31 -6.34
CA ARG A 163 4.49 -13.84 -5.08
C ARG A 163 3.05 -13.37 -4.82
N ILE A 164 2.22 -14.32 -4.40
CA ILE A 164 0.87 -14.04 -3.93
C ILE A 164 0.74 -14.55 -2.50
N LEU A 165 0.47 -13.65 -1.58
CA LEU A 165 0.29 -13.90 -0.16
C LEU A 165 -1.19 -13.87 0.18
N VAL A 166 -1.63 -14.68 1.13
CA VAL A 166 -3.04 -14.76 1.53
C VAL A 166 -3.16 -14.48 3.03
N ASN A 167 -3.98 -13.50 3.38
CA ASN A 167 -4.29 -13.09 4.74
C ASN A 167 -3.07 -12.74 5.61
N THR A 168 -2.00 -12.27 4.98
CA THR A 168 -0.79 -11.78 5.66
C THR A 168 -0.23 -10.55 4.95
N GLY A 169 0.52 -9.73 5.67
CA GLY A 169 1.19 -8.56 5.11
C GLY A 169 2.40 -8.95 4.25
N GLY A 170 2.71 -8.10 3.27
CA GLY A 170 3.79 -8.32 2.31
C GLY A 170 5.16 -8.48 2.97
N SER A 171 5.51 -7.61 3.92
CA SER A 171 6.80 -7.68 4.63
C SER A 171 6.94 -8.96 5.43
N GLN A 172 5.95 -9.33 6.24
CA GLN A 172 5.98 -10.54 7.06
C GLN A 172 5.94 -11.81 6.22
N GLY A 173 5.13 -11.83 5.16
CA GLY A 173 5.07 -12.96 4.24
C GLY A 173 6.35 -13.13 3.43
N GLY A 174 6.93 -12.03 2.95
CA GLY A 174 8.17 -12.03 2.19
C GLY A 174 9.39 -12.46 3.02
N THR A 175 9.46 -12.02 4.27
CA THR A 175 10.53 -12.44 5.21
C THR A 175 10.32 -13.83 5.81
N GLY A 176 9.18 -14.48 5.56
CA GLY A 176 8.87 -15.79 6.12
C GLY A 176 8.33 -15.77 7.54
N ILE A 177 8.28 -14.62 8.21
CA ILE A 177 7.84 -14.48 9.61
C ILE A 177 6.41 -15.02 9.80
N SER A 178 5.52 -14.75 8.86
CA SER A 178 4.11 -15.18 8.95
C SER A 178 3.80 -16.47 8.19
N THR A 179 4.68 -16.91 7.31
CA THR A 179 4.45 -18.07 6.44
C THR A 179 5.29 -19.28 6.83
N GLY A 180 6.40 -19.10 7.56
CA GLY A 180 7.37 -20.13 7.85
C GLY A 180 8.19 -20.59 6.63
N LEU A 181 8.04 -19.92 5.48
CA LEU A 181 8.80 -20.22 4.28
C LEU A 181 10.16 -19.50 4.29
N ASN A 182 11.08 -19.98 3.48
CA ASN A 182 12.37 -19.29 3.28
C ASN A 182 12.13 -17.87 2.75
N ILE A 183 13.02 -16.96 3.16
CA ILE A 183 13.05 -15.59 2.64
C ILE A 183 13.18 -15.64 1.12
N ALA A 184 12.32 -14.91 0.44
CA ALA A 184 12.36 -14.73 -0.99
C ALA A 184 11.90 -13.31 -1.35
N PHE A 185 12.73 -12.55 -2.00
CA PHE A 185 12.47 -11.21 -2.51
C PHE A 185 12.74 -11.15 -4.00
#